data_af0a2c316d4782cda4afc79a628b1469
#
_entry.id   af0a2c316d4782cda4afc79a628b1469
#
_cell.length_a   1.000
_cell.length_b   1.000
_cell.length_c   1.000
_cell.angle_alpha   90.00
_cell.angle_beta   90.00
_cell.angle_gamma   90.00
#
_symmetry.space_group_name_H-M   'P 1'
#
loop_
_entity.id
_entity.type
_entity.pdbx_description
1 polymer ?
#
loop_
_entity_poly.entity_id
_entity_poly.type
_entity_poly.pdbx_seq_one_letter_code
_entity_poly.pdbx_strand_id
1 'polypeptide(L)'
;MRRMRGQSSTEFLVLALVLLPLFLIVPLLGKQLDIAHAAASASRYVAFEGTVRNGGSLQPWKSDAELAAEVRRRFFGASTAPLKTGDVAGDFAAHRNPLWTDHRGNALLPSFAAHVGAASLRSQLTAPTGAAFASAMGLDTANLHTGSVRVRVADIPGLAPFDALGLSSERQTTVLVDPWPASGPEAVRRALRRERWTPTSPFPFGLLEVAASPLKLIPLVLDGADLPEIGRVDPDLIPTDRLR
;
A
#
# COMPACT_ATOMS: atom_id res chain seq x y z
N MET A 1 7.25 -34.10 -61.78
CA MET A 1 6.97 -33.49 -60.52
C MET A 1 8.24 -33.41 -59.67
N ARG A 2 8.86 -32.25 -59.57
CA ARG A 2 10.08 -32.00 -58.76
C ARG A 2 9.65 -31.92 -57.28
N ARG A 3 9.98 -32.94 -56.49
CA ARG A 3 9.71 -32.92 -55.04
C ARG A 3 10.57 -31.83 -54.40
N MET A 4 9.93 -30.78 -53.90
CA MET A 4 10.56 -29.72 -53.11
C MET A 4 10.86 -30.28 -51.69
N ARG A 5 11.93 -31.05 -51.57
CA ARG A 5 12.33 -31.71 -50.30
C ARG A 5 13.12 -30.83 -49.33
N GLY A 6 13.32 -29.55 -49.61
CA GLY A 6 14.08 -28.64 -48.76
C GLY A 6 13.27 -27.54 -48.06
N GLN A 7 12.04 -27.29 -48.50
CA GLN A 7 11.24 -26.16 -48.05
C GLN A 7 10.77 -26.31 -46.59
N SER A 8 10.33 -27.49 -46.20
CA SER A 8 9.85 -27.76 -44.83
C SER A 8 10.95 -27.63 -43.77
N SER A 9 12.20 -27.92 -44.10
CA SER A 9 13.33 -27.76 -43.17
C SER A 9 13.67 -26.30 -42.94
N THR A 10 13.60 -25.45 -43.98
CA THR A 10 13.83 -24.01 -43.84
C THR A 10 12.69 -23.33 -43.09
N GLU A 11 11.44 -23.71 -43.36
CA GLU A 11 10.26 -23.23 -42.60
C GLU A 11 10.35 -23.61 -41.13
N PHE A 12 10.75 -24.84 -40.81
CA PHE A 12 10.96 -25.29 -39.45
C PHE A 12 12.07 -24.48 -38.75
N LEU A 13 13.20 -24.22 -39.41
CA LEU A 13 14.29 -23.43 -38.88
C LEU A 13 13.86 -21.98 -38.56
N VAL A 14 13.11 -21.35 -39.47
CA VAL A 14 12.57 -20.00 -39.26
C VAL A 14 11.59 -19.95 -38.09
N LEU A 15 10.69 -20.94 -38.02
CA LEU A 15 9.76 -21.08 -36.91
C LEU A 15 10.50 -21.32 -35.58
N ALA A 16 11.49 -22.19 -35.57
CA ALA A 16 12.28 -22.47 -34.37
C ALA A 16 13.05 -21.22 -33.87
N LEU A 17 13.58 -20.41 -34.79
CA LEU A 17 14.28 -19.16 -34.45
C LEU A 17 13.36 -18.17 -33.70
N VAL A 18 12.07 -18.18 -34.00
CA VAL A 18 11.08 -17.30 -33.33
C VAL A 18 10.51 -17.94 -32.05
N LEU A 19 10.19 -19.24 -32.13
CA LEU A 19 9.53 -19.94 -31.03
C LEU A 19 10.45 -20.19 -29.83
N LEU A 20 11.73 -20.53 -30.05
CA LEU A 20 12.64 -20.78 -28.95
C LEU A 20 12.82 -19.56 -28.02
N PRO A 21 13.11 -18.34 -28.53
CA PRO A 21 13.13 -17.15 -27.67
C PRO A 21 11.80 -16.91 -26.96
N LEU A 22 10.67 -17.12 -27.64
CA LEU A 22 9.35 -16.92 -27.08
C LEU A 22 9.10 -17.84 -25.87
N PHE A 23 9.46 -19.12 -25.97
CA PHE A 23 9.37 -20.08 -24.87
C PHE A 23 10.21 -19.69 -23.65
N LEU A 24 11.32 -18.97 -23.84
CA LEU A 24 12.15 -18.47 -22.75
C LEU A 24 11.61 -17.17 -22.17
N ILE A 25 11.13 -16.27 -23.02
CA ILE A 25 10.69 -14.92 -22.63
C ILE A 25 9.36 -14.95 -21.88
N VAL A 26 8.38 -15.74 -22.31
CA VAL A 26 7.04 -15.78 -21.70
C VAL A 26 7.09 -16.19 -20.23
N PRO A 27 7.75 -17.29 -19.83
CA PRO A 27 7.91 -17.64 -18.42
C PRO A 27 8.70 -16.58 -17.63
N LEU A 28 9.70 -15.95 -18.24
CA LEU A 28 10.47 -14.90 -17.61
C LEU A 28 9.61 -13.67 -17.29
N LEU A 29 8.77 -13.24 -18.24
CA LEU A 29 7.82 -12.15 -18.01
C LEU A 29 6.83 -12.49 -16.89
N GLY A 30 6.35 -13.73 -16.82
CA GLY A 30 5.50 -14.19 -15.72
C GLY A 30 6.20 -14.03 -14.35
N LYS A 31 7.46 -14.43 -14.25
CA LYS A 31 8.27 -14.26 -13.03
C LYS A 31 8.51 -12.79 -12.70
N GLN A 32 8.73 -11.93 -13.69
CA GLN A 32 8.87 -10.48 -13.50
C GLN A 32 7.57 -9.86 -12.96
N LEU A 33 6.42 -10.27 -13.48
CA LEU A 33 5.12 -9.83 -12.98
C LEU A 33 4.89 -10.28 -11.54
N ASP A 34 5.25 -11.50 -11.19
CA ASP A 34 5.12 -12.01 -9.82
C ASP A 34 6.01 -11.21 -8.84
N ILE A 35 7.26 -10.94 -9.20
CA ILE A 35 8.16 -10.05 -8.43
C ILE A 35 7.55 -8.64 -8.29
N ALA A 36 6.94 -8.10 -9.34
CA ALA A 36 6.30 -6.79 -9.30
C ALA A 36 5.05 -6.77 -8.39
N HIS A 37 4.28 -7.86 -8.35
CA HIS A 37 3.16 -8.03 -7.41
C HIS A 37 3.64 -8.16 -5.97
N ALA A 38 4.72 -8.89 -5.73
CA ALA A 38 5.37 -8.96 -4.41
C ALA A 38 5.82 -7.56 -3.95
N ALA A 39 6.43 -6.77 -4.85
CA ALA A 39 6.84 -5.40 -4.56
C ALA A 39 5.64 -4.48 -4.24
N ALA A 40 4.51 -4.64 -4.94
CA ALA A 40 3.29 -3.88 -4.66
C ALA A 40 2.70 -4.23 -3.28
N SER A 41 2.67 -5.50 -2.93
CA SER A 41 2.24 -5.95 -1.61
C SER A 41 3.17 -5.46 -0.51
N ALA A 42 4.47 -5.49 -0.76
CA ALA A 42 5.49 -4.99 0.15
C ALA A 42 5.39 -3.47 0.36
N SER A 43 5.11 -2.68 -0.68
CA SER A 43 4.93 -1.23 -0.54
C SER A 43 3.72 -0.88 0.33
N ARG A 44 2.63 -1.67 0.23
CA ARG A 44 1.48 -1.55 1.12
C ARG A 44 1.86 -1.85 2.56
N TYR A 45 2.60 -2.92 2.79
CA TYR A 45 3.09 -3.26 4.12
C TYR A 45 3.90 -2.11 4.72
N VAL A 46 4.88 -1.56 3.98
CA VAL A 46 5.70 -0.41 4.44
C VAL A 46 4.83 0.80 4.76
N ALA A 47 3.83 1.11 3.92
CA ALA A 47 2.93 2.23 4.15
C ALA A 47 2.07 2.03 5.40
N PHE A 48 1.52 0.83 5.60
CA PHE A 48 0.67 0.52 6.75
C PHE A 48 1.45 0.38 8.07
N GLU A 49 2.74 0.09 8.04
CA GLU A 49 3.59 0.16 9.25
C GLU A 49 3.56 1.56 9.87
N GLY A 50 3.43 2.61 9.06
CA GLY A 50 3.25 3.98 9.54
C GLY A 50 1.98 4.21 10.36
N THR A 51 0.96 3.38 10.21
CA THR A 51 -0.26 3.48 11.04
C THR A 51 -0.08 2.89 12.43
N VAL A 52 0.82 1.93 12.58
CA VAL A 52 1.13 1.24 13.85
C VAL A 52 2.30 1.93 14.55
N ARG A 53 3.34 2.25 13.79
CA ARG A 53 4.56 2.92 14.25
C ARG A 53 4.53 4.39 13.83
N ASN A 54 3.84 5.23 14.59
CA ASN A 54 3.51 6.60 14.23
C ASN A 54 4.41 7.68 14.89
N GLY A 55 5.55 7.27 15.43
CA GLY A 55 6.54 8.20 16.01
C GLY A 55 6.31 8.57 17.46
N GLY A 56 5.34 7.97 18.14
CA GLY A 56 5.17 8.12 19.57
C GLY A 56 6.31 7.46 20.36
N SER A 57 6.50 7.84 21.63
CA SER A 57 7.57 7.33 22.49
C SER A 57 7.57 5.79 22.63
N LEU A 58 6.38 5.18 22.59
CA LEU A 58 6.20 3.72 22.65
C LEU A 58 6.16 3.05 21.28
N GLN A 59 5.98 3.82 20.23
CA GLN A 59 5.79 3.38 18.86
C GLN A 59 6.67 4.19 17.89
N PRO A 60 8.01 4.13 18.01
CA PRO A 60 8.90 4.90 17.16
C PRO A 60 8.76 4.44 15.70
N TRP A 61 9.04 5.36 14.77
CA TRP A 61 9.11 5.03 13.35
C TRP A 61 10.21 4.00 13.11
N LYS A 62 9.92 3.01 12.27
CA LYS A 62 10.93 2.09 11.80
C LYS A 62 11.90 2.79 10.85
N SER A 63 13.17 2.44 10.92
CA SER A 63 14.18 2.86 9.96
C SER A 63 13.98 2.15 8.61
N ASP A 64 14.48 2.75 7.54
CA ASP A 64 14.44 2.13 6.21
C ASP A 64 15.19 0.78 6.17
N ALA A 65 16.22 0.63 7.00
CA ALA A 65 16.97 -0.61 7.13
C ALA A 65 16.11 -1.74 7.73
N GLU A 66 15.36 -1.44 8.79
CA GLU A 66 14.42 -2.38 9.42
C GLU A 66 13.29 -2.75 8.46
N LEU A 67 12.68 -1.76 7.80
CA LEU A 67 11.63 -1.96 6.81
C LEU A 67 12.13 -2.83 5.64
N ALA A 68 13.33 -2.55 5.13
CA ALA A 68 13.93 -3.34 4.06
C ALA A 68 14.18 -4.79 4.48
N ALA A 69 14.65 -5.01 5.71
CA ALA A 69 14.89 -6.34 6.25
C ALA A 69 13.58 -7.14 6.35
N GLU A 70 12.54 -6.55 6.89
CA GLU A 70 11.23 -7.18 7.02
C GLU A 70 10.59 -7.46 5.65
N VAL A 71 10.67 -6.50 4.71
CA VAL A 71 10.18 -6.65 3.34
C VAL A 71 10.84 -7.81 2.62
N ARG A 72 12.17 -7.89 2.66
CA ARG A 72 12.95 -8.98 2.03
C ARG A 72 12.47 -10.34 2.53
N ARG A 73 12.27 -10.44 3.83
CA ARG A 73 11.87 -11.68 4.47
C ARG A 73 10.43 -12.08 4.17
N ARG A 74 9.51 -11.14 4.26
CA ARG A 74 8.08 -11.42 4.18
C ARG A 74 7.57 -11.59 2.75
N PHE A 75 8.12 -10.84 1.80
CA PHE A 75 7.58 -10.73 0.45
C PHE A 75 8.48 -11.33 -0.63
N PHE A 76 9.77 -11.48 -0.37
CA PHE A 76 10.73 -11.96 -1.36
C PHE A 76 11.32 -13.33 -1.04
N GLY A 77 10.94 -13.93 0.07
CA GLY A 77 11.26 -15.31 0.40
C GLY A 77 10.32 -16.33 -0.28
N ALA A 78 10.58 -17.59 -0.05
CA ALA A 78 9.70 -18.68 -0.46
C ALA A 78 8.37 -18.58 0.30
N SER A 79 7.25 -18.87 -0.38
CA SER A 79 5.91 -18.82 0.21
C SER A 79 5.73 -19.80 1.40
N THR A 80 6.56 -20.83 1.44
CA THR A 80 6.58 -21.84 2.52
C THR A 80 7.54 -21.50 3.66
N ALA A 81 8.32 -20.41 3.53
CA ALA A 81 9.24 -20.00 4.59
C ALA A 81 8.45 -19.53 5.83
N PRO A 82 8.80 -20.02 7.04
CA PRO A 82 8.10 -19.62 8.26
C PRO A 82 8.41 -18.15 8.57
N LEU A 83 7.37 -17.36 8.83
CA LEU A 83 7.46 -16.01 9.37
C LEU A 83 7.32 -16.06 10.88
N LYS A 84 8.37 -15.74 11.61
CA LYS A 84 8.35 -15.68 13.07
C LYS A 84 8.36 -14.25 13.56
N THR A 85 7.61 -13.97 14.62
CA THR A 85 7.70 -12.71 15.35
C THR A 85 9.12 -12.59 15.93
N GLY A 86 9.81 -11.50 15.66
CA GLY A 86 11.20 -11.31 16.11
C GLY A 86 12.25 -11.89 15.16
N ASP A 87 11.87 -12.35 13.98
CA ASP A 87 12.81 -12.73 12.94
C ASP A 87 13.71 -11.54 12.58
N VAL A 88 14.99 -11.70 12.82
CA VAL A 88 16.03 -10.71 12.50
C VAL A 88 16.39 -10.83 11.02
N ALA A 89 16.71 -9.70 10.40
CA ALA A 89 17.26 -9.68 9.05
C ALA A 89 18.57 -10.48 9.01
N GLY A 90 18.61 -11.50 8.18
CA GLY A 90 19.78 -12.35 7.97
C GLY A 90 19.95 -12.68 6.50
N ASP A 91 20.89 -13.53 6.17
CA ASP A 91 21.00 -14.08 4.84
C ASP A 91 19.87 -15.10 4.62
N PHE A 92 18.92 -14.73 3.77
CA PHE A 92 17.77 -15.55 3.43
C PHE A 92 17.98 -16.39 2.17
N ALA A 93 19.21 -16.65 1.78
CA ALA A 93 19.53 -17.47 0.61
C ALA A 93 18.83 -18.84 0.65
N ALA A 94 18.75 -19.45 1.85
CA ALA A 94 18.05 -20.70 2.07
C ALA A 94 16.52 -20.62 1.89
N HIS A 95 15.96 -19.42 1.94
CA HIS A 95 14.51 -19.18 1.83
C HIS A 95 14.15 -18.41 0.55
N ARG A 96 14.99 -18.42 -0.46
CA ARG A 96 14.67 -17.84 -1.76
C ARG A 96 13.49 -18.53 -2.40
N ASN A 97 12.67 -17.75 -3.11
CA ASN A 97 11.59 -18.32 -3.90
C ASN A 97 12.22 -19.16 -5.05
N PRO A 98 11.99 -20.47 -5.10
CA PRO A 98 12.60 -21.36 -6.10
C PRO A 98 12.07 -21.09 -7.54
N LEU A 99 10.94 -20.39 -7.65
CA LEU A 99 10.37 -20.02 -8.95
C LEU A 99 11.09 -18.83 -9.61
N TRP A 100 11.78 -17.99 -8.81
CA TRP A 100 12.44 -16.78 -9.31
C TRP A 100 13.87 -17.07 -9.77
N THR A 101 13.96 -17.92 -10.77
CA THR A 101 15.21 -18.32 -11.42
C THR A 101 15.14 -18.06 -12.91
N ASP A 102 16.29 -17.87 -13.56
CA ASP A 102 16.41 -17.84 -15.02
C ASP A 102 16.24 -19.26 -15.63
N HIS A 103 16.41 -19.35 -16.95
CA HIS A 103 16.33 -20.63 -17.68
C HIS A 103 17.51 -21.59 -17.38
N ARG A 104 18.55 -21.10 -16.70
CA ARG A 104 19.72 -21.88 -16.26
C ARG A 104 19.67 -22.24 -14.77
N GLY A 105 18.61 -21.81 -14.07
CA GLY A 105 18.46 -22.03 -12.64
C GLY A 105 19.14 -20.97 -11.76
N ASN A 106 19.73 -19.90 -12.32
CA ASN A 106 20.30 -18.83 -11.51
C ASN A 106 19.21 -17.96 -10.93
N ALA A 107 19.38 -17.53 -9.68
CA ALA A 107 18.41 -16.70 -9.00
C ALA A 107 18.29 -15.31 -9.66
N LEU A 108 17.05 -14.86 -9.91
CA LEU A 108 16.76 -13.51 -10.39
C LEU A 108 17.01 -12.43 -9.32
N LEU A 109 17.02 -12.82 -8.04
CA LEU A 109 17.38 -11.97 -6.89
C LEU A 109 18.53 -12.63 -6.11
N PRO A 110 19.77 -12.63 -6.65
CA PRO A 110 20.90 -13.36 -6.05
C PRO A 110 21.34 -12.81 -4.71
N SER A 111 21.12 -11.52 -4.45
CA SER A 111 21.38 -10.88 -3.15
C SER A 111 20.20 -10.00 -2.77
N PHE A 112 19.46 -10.34 -1.73
CA PHE A 112 18.34 -9.53 -1.28
C PHE A 112 18.76 -8.11 -0.91
N ALA A 113 19.91 -7.93 -0.28
CA ALA A 113 20.39 -6.63 0.14
C ALA A 113 20.67 -5.69 -1.04
N ALA A 114 21.21 -6.23 -2.14
CA ALA A 114 21.53 -5.45 -3.34
C ALA A 114 20.33 -5.23 -4.27
N HIS A 115 19.37 -6.16 -4.25
CA HIS A 115 18.29 -6.22 -5.23
C HIS A 115 16.95 -5.70 -4.70
N VAL A 116 16.74 -5.69 -3.38
CA VAL A 116 15.48 -5.27 -2.76
C VAL A 116 15.74 -4.19 -1.73
N GLY A 117 15.23 -3.00 -1.98
CA GLY A 117 15.25 -1.87 -1.06
C GLY A 117 13.85 -1.43 -0.68
N ALA A 118 13.70 -0.96 0.54
CA ALA A 118 12.47 -0.32 1.00
C ALA A 118 12.83 1.01 1.67
N ALA A 119 11.96 1.99 1.54
CA ALA A 119 12.11 3.29 2.18
C ALA A 119 10.74 3.84 2.57
N SER A 120 10.71 4.67 3.58
CA SER A 120 9.52 5.38 4.01
C SER A 120 9.75 6.89 3.95
N LEU A 121 8.73 7.61 3.48
CA LEU A 121 8.72 9.07 3.43
C LEU A 121 7.48 9.59 4.13
N ARG A 122 7.68 10.55 5.02
CA ARG A 122 6.59 11.32 5.63
C ARG A 122 6.50 12.68 4.97
N SER A 123 5.31 13.06 4.58
CA SER A 123 5.06 14.33 3.92
C SER A 123 3.76 14.95 4.42
N GLN A 124 3.59 16.23 4.14
CA GLN A 124 2.38 16.97 4.43
C GLN A 124 1.42 16.93 3.24
N LEU A 125 0.14 16.92 3.55
CA LEU A 125 -0.90 17.12 2.54
C LEU A 125 -0.87 18.59 2.08
N THR A 126 -0.30 18.85 0.90
CA THR A 126 0.00 20.21 0.39
C THR A 126 -1.09 20.84 -0.45
N ALA A 127 -2.07 20.05 -0.95
CA ALA A 127 -3.18 20.60 -1.71
C ALA A 127 -3.99 21.59 -0.84
N PRO A 128 -4.40 22.76 -1.35
CA PRO A 128 -5.10 23.78 -0.55
C PRO A 128 -6.34 23.25 0.18
N THR A 129 -7.14 22.44 -0.49
CA THR A 129 -8.30 21.75 0.10
C THR A 129 -7.88 20.70 1.13
N GLY A 130 -6.77 19.98 0.87
CA GLY A 130 -6.23 18.97 1.76
C GLY A 130 -5.59 19.57 2.99
N ALA A 131 -4.88 20.70 2.87
CA ALA A 131 -4.30 21.40 4.02
C ALA A 131 -5.39 21.97 4.93
N ALA A 132 -6.46 22.54 4.35
CA ALA A 132 -7.62 22.99 5.11
C ALA A 132 -8.33 21.84 5.82
N PHE A 133 -8.49 20.69 5.16
CA PHE A 133 -9.03 19.47 5.76
C PHE A 133 -8.15 18.96 6.90
N ALA A 134 -6.84 18.86 6.68
CA ALA A 134 -5.88 18.41 7.71
C ALA A 134 -5.92 19.32 8.94
N SER A 135 -5.97 20.66 8.73
CA SER A 135 -6.09 21.62 9.81
C SER A 135 -7.41 21.49 10.55
N ALA A 136 -8.53 21.34 9.81
CA ALA A 136 -9.86 21.18 10.40
C ALA A 136 -9.95 19.91 11.25
N MET A 137 -9.34 18.81 10.78
CA MET A 137 -9.29 17.52 11.49
C MET A 137 -8.24 17.48 12.60
N GLY A 138 -7.40 18.50 12.71
CA GLY A 138 -6.31 18.53 13.68
C GLY A 138 -5.24 17.47 13.42
N LEU A 139 -5.03 17.12 12.14
CA LEU A 139 -4.01 16.15 11.73
C LEU A 139 -2.61 16.75 11.85
N ASP A 140 -1.64 15.91 12.13
CA ASP A 140 -0.24 16.31 12.18
C ASP A 140 0.24 16.85 10.82
N THR A 141 1.26 17.70 10.85
CA THR A 141 1.87 18.28 9.65
C THR A 141 2.56 17.26 8.76
N ALA A 142 2.91 16.09 9.29
CA ALA A 142 3.54 14.98 8.56
C ALA A 142 2.61 13.77 8.45
N ASN A 143 1.37 14.00 8.03
CA ASN A 143 0.28 13.03 8.08
C ASN A 143 0.22 12.06 6.89
N LEU A 144 0.97 12.30 5.81
CA LEU A 144 1.07 11.36 4.69
C LEU A 144 2.31 10.48 4.87
N HIS A 145 2.09 9.18 4.96
CA HIS A 145 3.15 8.19 5.03
C HIS A 145 3.19 7.39 3.72
N THR A 146 4.29 7.51 3.00
CA THR A 146 4.52 6.82 1.74
C THR A 146 5.55 5.72 1.93
N GLY A 147 5.14 4.49 1.71
CA GLY A 147 6.04 3.34 1.63
C GLY A 147 6.44 3.09 0.18
N SER A 148 7.73 3.01 -0.10
CA SER A 148 8.28 2.66 -1.40
C SER A 148 9.12 1.39 -1.32
N VAL A 149 8.99 0.54 -2.33
CA VAL A 149 9.80 -0.67 -2.49
C VAL A 149 10.34 -0.72 -3.90
N ARG A 150 11.67 -0.81 -4.00
CA ARG A 150 12.39 -0.94 -5.26
C ARG A 150 13.01 -2.31 -5.37
N VAL A 151 12.77 -2.98 -6.49
CA VAL A 151 13.36 -4.27 -6.81
C VAL A 151 14.11 -4.17 -8.11
N ARG A 152 15.38 -4.60 -8.10
CA ARG A 152 16.20 -4.76 -9.29
C ARG A 152 16.39 -6.24 -9.57
N VAL A 153 16.03 -6.67 -10.75
CA VAL A 153 16.22 -8.05 -11.16
C VAL A 153 17.62 -8.18 -11.81
N ALA A 154 18.28 -9.30 -11.55
CA ALA A 154 19.56 -9.58 -12.17
C ALA A 154 19.43 -9.74 -13.69
N ASP A 155 20.38 -9.26 -14.43
CA ASP A 155 20.48 -9.50 -15.86
C ASP A 155 20.74 -10.98 -16.14
N ILE A 156 20.26 -11.47 -17.28
CA ILE A 156 20.31 -12.88 -17.64
C ILE A 156 21.37 -13.08 -18.75
N PRO A 157 22.58 -13.51 -18.40
CA PRO A 157 23.66 -13.60 -19.35
C PRO A 157 23.33 -14.51 -20.55
N GLY A 158 23.57 -14.01 -21.76
CA GLY A 158 23.40 -14.76 -23.01
C GLY A 158 21.95 -14.89 -23.47
N LEU A 159 21.04 -14.09 -22.92
CA LEU A 159 19.66 -13.98 -23.38
C LEU A 159 19.34 -12.52 -23.76
N ALA A 160 19.78 -12.07 -24.91
CA ALA A 160 19.45 -10.73 -25.39
C ALA A 160 17.93 -10.57 -25.61
N PRO A 161 17.35 -9.43 -25.21
CA PRO A 161 17.96 -8.23 -24.63
C PRO A 161 18.09 -8.27 -23.09
N PHE A 162 17.73 -9.35 -22.41
CA PHE A 162 17.67 -9.46 -20.93
C PHE A 162 19.03 -9.53 -20.26
N ASP A 163 20.10 -9.58 -21.03
CA ASP A 163 21.50 -9.59 -20.57
C ASP A 163 22.04 -8.21 -20.17
N ALA A 164 21.32 -7.14 -20.52
CA ALA A 164 21.76 -5.75 -20.26
C ALA A 164 20.62 -4.77 -20.00
N LEU A 165 19.38 -5.24 -19.71
CA LEU A 165 18.24 -4.34 -19.52
C LEU A 165 18.24 -3.62 -18.17
N GLY A 166 18.92 -4.16 -17.15
CA GLY A 166 18.90 -3.59 -15.81
C GLY A 166 17.49 -3.41 -15.26
N LEU A 167 16.64 -4.40 -15.42
CA LEU A 167 15.21 -4.33 -15.08
C LEU A 167 15.00 -3.98 -13.61
N SER A 168 14.29 -2.88 -13.37
CA SER A 168 13.91 -2.47 -12.03
C SER A 168 12.43 -2.13 -11.96
N SER A 169 11.81 -2.45 -10.85
CA SER A 169 10.43 -2.11 -10.53
C SER A 169 10.40 -1.32 -9.23
N GLU A 170 9.71 -0.20 -9.21
CA GLU A 170 9.43 0.57 -8.00
C GLU A 170 7.93 0.64 -7.80
N ARG A 171 7.50 0.37 -6.57
CA ARG A 171 6.09 0.46 -6.15
C ARG A 171 5.98 1.34 -4.95
N GLN A 172 4.96 2.20 -4.95
CA GLN A 172 4.70 3.13 -3.87
C GLN A 172 3.25 3.03 -3.44
N THR A 173 3.04 3.18 -2.13
CA THR A 173 1.71 3.26 -1.53
C THR A 173 1.74 4.39 -0.51
N THR A 174 0.76 5.27 -0.57
CA THR A 174 0.63 6.37 0.38
C THR A 174 -0.63 6.18 1.21
N VAL A 175 -0.50 6.35 2.52
CA VAL A 175 -1.62 6.31 3.47
C VAL A 175 -1.65 7.58 4.29
N LEU A 176 -2.84 8.02 4.65
CA LEU A 176 -3.04 9.08 5.62
C LEU A 176 -2.98 8.43 7.01
N VAL A 177 -2.01 8.83 7.82
CA VAL A 177 -1.85 8.36 9.19
C VAL A 177 -2.45 9.36 10.17
N ASP A 178 -2.83 8.88 11.34
CA ASP A 178 -3.46 9.66 12.39
C ASP A 178 -4.76 10.38 11.98
N PRO A 179 -5.65 9.73 11.24
CA PRO A 179 -6.87 10.40 10.80
C PRO A 179 -7.86 10.62 11.95
N TRP A 180 -7.81 9.79 13.01
CA TRP A 180 -8.83 9.81 14.06
C TRP A 180 -8.39 9.12 15.36
N PRO A 181 -7.51 9.72 16.17
CA PRO A 181 -7.12 9.14 17.45
C PRO A 181 -8.18 9.41 18.52
N ALA A 182 -9.31 8.72 18.42
CA ALA A 182 -10.36 8.81 19.43
C ALA A 182 -10.22 7.67 20.43
N SER A 183 -9.64 7.93 21.57
CA SER A 183 -9.49 6.98 22.68
C SER A 183 -10.73 6.92 23.58
N GLY A 184 -11.92 6.74 22.99
CA GLY A 184 -13.18 6.60 23.72
C GLY A 184 -14.25 7.64 23.36
N PRO A 185 -15.45 7.50 23.90
CA PRO A 185 -16.62 8.29 23.54
C PRO A 185 -16.44 9.79 23.69
N GLU A 186 -15.80 10.22 24.76
CA GLU A 186 -15.54 11.64 25.03
C GLU A 186 -14.52 12.24 24.04
N ALA A 187 -13.56 11.46 23.58
CA ALA A 187 -12.63 11.89 22.54
C ALA A 187 -13.34 12.07 21.19
N VAL A 188 -14.25 11.14 20.84
CA VAL A 188 -15.12 11.25 19.66
C VAL A 188 -15.96 12.50 19.72
N ARG A 189 -16.66 12.73 20.84
CA ARG A 189 -17.49 13.92 21.05
C ARG A 189 -16.68 15.22 20.92
N ARG A 190 -15.48 15.26 21.50
CA ARG A 190 -14.59 16.43 21.39
C ARG A 190 -14.13 16.69 19.97
N ALA A 191 -13.74 15.65 19.24
CA ALA A 191 -13.31 15.77 17.85
C ALA A 191 -14.47 16.31 16.97
N LEU A 192 -15.66 15.74 17.09
CA LEU A 192 -16.85 16.21 16.38
C LEU A 192 -17.24 17.63 16.72
N ARG A 193 -17.12 18.05 18.00
CA ARG A 193 -17.41 19.42 18.41
C ARG A 193 -16.41 20.44 17.85
N ARG A 194 -15.11 20.08 17.73
CA ARG A 194 -14.08 20.95 17.16
C ARG A 194 -14.40 21.31 15.71
N GLU A 195 -14.86 20.33 14.93
CA GLU A 195 -15.08 20.47 13.50
C GLU A 195 -16.44 21.03 13.13
N ARG A 196 -17.36 21.06 14.08
CA ARG A 196 -18.75 21.48 13.90
C ARG A 196 -18.90 22.85 13.24
N TRP A 197 -17.94 23.76 13.45
CA TRP A 197 -18.00 25.16 12.99
C TRP A 197 -17.17 25.45 11.74
N THR A 198 -16.49 24.46 11.18
CA THR A 198 -15.60 24.65 10.04
C THR A 198 -16.33 24.33 8.74
N PRO A 199 -16.48 25.28 7.77
CA PRO A 199 -17.20 25.05 6.52
C PRO A 199 -16.60 23.92 5.66
N THR A 200 -15.29 23.68 5.82
CA THR A 200 -14.53 22.64 5.11
C THR A 200 -14.54 21.29 5.83
N SER A 201 -15.16 21.23 7.01
CA SER A 201 -15.33 19.98 7.76
C SER A 201 -16.24 19.02 7.00
N PRO A 202 -15.97 17.71 7.00
CA PRO A 202 -16.91 16.70 6.51
C PRO A 202 -18.22 16.68 7.33
N PHE A 203 -18.22 17.30 8.52
CA PHE A 203 -19.37 17.34 9.43
C PHE A 203 -19.68 18.78 9.91
N PRO A 204 -20.05 19.72 9.02
CA PRO A 204 -20.26 21.13 9.41
C PRO A 204 -21.61 21.33 10.13
N PHE A 205 -21.94 20.49 11.10
CA PHE A 205 -23.23 20.49 11.80
C PHE A 205 -23.52 21.80 12.53
N GLY A 206 -22.47 22.51 12.99
CA GLY A 206 -22.64 23.79 13.67
C GLY A 206 -23.24 24.87 12.75
N LEU A 207 -22.85 24.87 11.47
CA LEU A 207 -23.42 25.79 10.47
C LEU A 207 -24.88 25.43 10.16
N LEU A 208 -25.18 24.13 10.06
CA LEU A 208 -26.54 23.64 9.85
C LEU A 208 -27.43 23.94 11.04
N GLU A 209 -26.90 23.85 12.27
CA GLU A 209 -27.65 24.19 13.47
C GLU A 209 -28.02 25.67 13.56
N VAL A 210 -27.10 26.57 13.17
CA VAL A 210 -27.40 28.02 13.09
C VAL A 210 -28.47 28.27 12.01
N ALA A 211 -28.34 27.65 10.84
CA ALA A 211 -29.31 27.78 9.76
C ALA A 211 -30.70 27.21 10.14
N ALA A 212 -30.72 26.16 10.96
CA ALA A 212 -31.95 25.53 11.44
C ALA A 212 -32.52 26.17 12.73
N SER A 213 -31.80 27.09 13.38
CA SER A 213 -32.22 27.71 14.64
C SER A 213 -33.60 28.39 14.57
N PRO A 214 -33.99 29.10 13.49
CA PRO A 214 -35.35 29.63 13.39
C PRO A 214 -36.44 28.56 13.30
N LEU A 215 -36.11 27.39 12.76
CA LEU A 215 -37.03 26.25 12.67
C LEU A 215 -37.30 25.60 14.04
N LYS A 216 -36.40 25.74 15.00
CA LYS A 216 -36.58 25.24 16.40
C LYS A 216 -37.65 25.99 17.17
N LEU A 217 -38.07 27.16 16.69
CA LEU A 217 -39.15 27.95 17.29
C LEU A 217 -40.55 27.45 16.84
N ILE A 218 -40.63 26.72 15.73
CA ILE A 218 -41.91 26.24 15.15
C ILE A 218 -42.61 25.22 16.06
N PRO A 219 -41.95 24.20 16.64
CA PRO A 219 -42.59 23.27 17.53
C PRO A 219 -43.06 23.87 18.85
N LEU A 220 -42.39 24.90 19.34
CA LEU A 220 -42.78 25.64 20.52
C LEU A 220 -44.16 26.29 20.33
N VAL A 221 -44.51 26.61 19.09
CA VAL A 221 -45.75 27.25 18.71
C VAL A 221 -46.83 26.22 18.37
N LEU A 222 -46.47 25.04 17.91
CA LEU A 222 -47.39 24.07 17.29
C LEU A 222 -47.70 22.85 18.13
N ASP A 223 -46.82 22.29 18.97
CA ASP A 223 -47.22 21.11 19.80
C ASP A 223 -46.10 20.53 20.70
N GLY A 224 -45.04 21.23 21.03
CA GLY A 224 -44.02 20.74 21.98
C GLY A 224 -43.22 19.52 21.52
N ALA A 225 -43.27 19.19 20.23
CA ALA A 225 -42.52 18.07 19.70
C ALA A 225 -41.01 18.36 19.69
N ASP A 226 -40.20 17.51 20.32
CA ASP A 226 -38.77 17.60 20.32
C ASP A 226 -38.24 17.42 18.89
N LEU A 227 -37.69 18.48 18.30
CA LEU A 227 -36.97 18.37 17.03
C LEU A 227 -35.69 17.57 17.24
N PRO A 228 -35.35 16.69 16.30
CA PRO A 228 -34.09 15.96 16.36
C PRO A 228 -32.91 16.92 16.39
N GLU A 229 -32.01 16.71 17.34
CA GLU A 229 -30.80 17.49 17.51
C GLU A 229 -29.82 17.22 16.35
N ILE A 230 -29.71 18.15 15.43
CA ILE A 230 -28.84 17.99 14.25
C ILE A 230 -27.40 17.86 14.71
N GLY A 231 -26.73 16.78 14.27
CA GLY A 231 -25.33 16.49 14.59
C GLY A 231 -25.09 15.92 15.99
N ARG A 232 -26.13 15.43 16.65
CA ARG A 232 -25.96 14.62 17.86
C ARG A 232 -25.40 13.26 17.47
N VAL A 233 -24.26 12.93 18.07
CA VAL A 233 -23.63 11.61 17.94
C VAL A 233 -23.47 11.03 19.32
N ASP A 234 -24.08 9.88 19.53
CA ASP A 234 -23.96 9.10 20.76
C ASP A 234 -23.04 7.89 20.47
N PRO A 235 -21.73 8.01 20.67
CA PRO A 235 -20.76 6.96 20.29
C PRO A 235 -20.86 5.70 21.15
N ASP A 236 -21.60 5.76 22.27
CA ASP A 236 -21.86 4.64 23.17
C ASP A 236 -23.10 3.84 22.77
N LEU A 237 -23.89 4.34 21.83
CA LEU A 237 -25.12 3.70 21.43
C LEU A 237 -24.83 2.63 20.36
N ILE A 238 -24.92 1.38 20.75
CA ILE A 238 -24.82 0.27 19.80
C ILE A 238 -26.18 0.09 19.13
N PRO A 239 -26.28 0.18 17.80
CA PRO A 239 -27.51 -0.06 17.07
C PRO A 239 -28.09 -1.45 17.41
N THR A 240 -29.40 -1.54 17.62
CA THR A 240 -30.07 -2.79 18.05
C THR A 240 -29.90 -3.94 17.06
N ASP A 241 -29.66 -3.64 15.79
CA ASP A 241 -29.36 -4.62 14.73
C ASP A 241 -28.00 -5.29 14.90
N ARG A 242 -27.09 -4.69 15.69
CA ARG A 242 -25.75 -5.23 15.99
C ARG A 242 -25.69 -5.99 17.31
N LEU A 243 -26.79 -6.04 18.06
CA LEU A 243 -26.88 -6.74 19.36
C LEU A 243 -27.43 -8.18 19.23
N ARG A 244 -27.48 -8.74 18.03
CA ARG A 244 -27.92 -10.11 17.76
C ARG A 244 -26.75 -11.05 17.52
#